data_520a62c51725e69438983747af5d3b7c
#
_entry.id   520a62c51725e69438983747af5d3b7c
#
_cell.length_a   1.000
_cell.length_b   1.000
_cell.length_c   1.000
_cell.angle_alpha   90.00
_cell.angle_beta   90.00
_cell.angle_gamma   90.00
#
_symmetry.space_group_name_H-M   'P 1'
#
loop_
_entity.id
_entity.type
_entity.pdbx_description
1 polymer ?
#
loop_
_entity_poly.entity_id
_entity_poly.type
_entity_poly.pdbx_seq_one_letter_code
_entity_poly.pdbx_strand_id
1 'polypeptide(L)'
;MLQLVSKKKIYFYVFSFLFLSTIINKNLLSNIKKIFLIEALIIKTEDIEIEKKILSELNFINNQNIFSIKKKQLFEKLKDLNFLENIIISKKYPSSIIVAAKKTQLIALTYLDNKEYYLGENGNFILSNNIISEKNLPSIFGKFEIKEFFYLKSALNQNNIDIDSIKKYYFHKNKRWDLYFKNNLIIKLPNQNIDDAIKLFNKFRKEKKIKKNSIIDLRLLNRIIITHG
;
A
#
# COMPACT_ATOMS: atom_id res chain seq x y z
N MET A 1 27.87 -52.35 -23.35
CA MET A 1 26.89 -53.36 -23.83
C MET A 1 25.58 -53.15 -23.07
N LEU A 2 24.59 -52.51 -23.69
CA LEU A 2 23.25 -52.33 -23.10
C LEU A 2 22.53 -53.69 -23.19
N GLN A 3 22.29 -54.35 -22.04
CA GLN A 3 21.49 -55.56 -21.99
C GLN A 3 20.03 -55.20 -22.42
N LEU A 4 19.62 -55.74 -23.57
CA LEU A 4 18.26 -55.67 -24.04
C LEU A 4 17.33 -56.40 -23.06
N VAL A 5 16.56 -55.64 -22.30
CA VAL A 5 15.56 -56.19 -21.36
C VAL A 5 14.52 -56.96 -22.18
N SER A 6 14.35 -58.27 -21.88
CA SER A 6 13.41 -59.10 -22.62
C SER A 6 11.98 -58.56 -22.51
N LYS A 7 11.18 -58.62 -23.58
CA LYS A 7 9.80 -58.14 -23.61
C LYS A 7 8.94 -58.71 -22.47
N LYS A 8 9.20 -59.97 -22.06
CA LYS A 8 8.51 -60.62 -20.91
C LYS A 8 8.80 -59.87 -19.59
N LYS A 9 10.03 -59.39 -19.37
CA LYS A 9 10.38 -58.63 -18.14
C LYS A 9 9.71 -57.25 -18.17
N ILE A 10 9.62 -56.61 -19.30
CA ILE A 10 8.91 -55.31 -19.47
C ILE A 10 7.43 -55.47 -19.12
N TYR A 11 6.76 -56.48 -19.67
CA TYR A 11 5.36 -56.75 -19.34
C TYR A 11 5.15 -57.04 -17.85
N PHE A 12 6.06 -57.79 -17.24
CA PHE A 12 6.01 -58.06 -15.81
C PHE A 12 6.15 -56.80 -14.98
N TYR A 13 7.05 -55.87 -15.32
CA TYR A 13 7.19 -54.61 -14.61
C TYR A 13 5.97 -53.69 -14.81
N VAL A 14 5.45 -53.61 -16.01
CA VAL A 14 4.25 -52.84 -16.28
C VAL A 14 3.05 -53.43 -15.54
N PHE A 15 2.85 -54.74 -15.51
CA PHE A 15 1.81 -55.42 -14.79
C PHE A 15 1.94 -55.18 -13.28
N SER A 16 3.16 -55.37 -12.74
CA SER A 16 3.46 -55.13 -11.35
C SER A 16 3.20 -53.67 -10.94
N PHE A 17 3.58 -52.70 -11.80
CA PHE A 17 3.32 -51.29 -11.57
C PHE A 17 1.80 -50.98 -11.55
N LEU A 18 1.05 -51.49 -12.51
CA LEU A 18 -0.40 -51.36 -12.54
C LEU A 18 -1.06 -52.01 -11.35
N PHE A 19 -0.63 -53.22 -10.96
CA PHE A 19 -1.14 -53.92 -9.78
C PHE A 19 -0.89 -53.14 -8.49
N LEU A 20 0.34 -52.62 -8.29
CA LEU A 20 0.67 -51.78 -7.15
C LEU A 20 -0.11 -50.45 -7.16
N SER A 21 -0.38 -49.86 -8.34
CA SER A 21 -1.13 -48.64 -8.46
C SER A 21 -2.63 -48.82 -8.13
N THR A 22 -3.17 -50.03 -8.20
CA THR A 22 -4.57 -50.33 -7.83
C THR A 22 -4.77 -50.54 -6.35
N ILE A 23 -3.69 -50.75 -5.57
CA ILE A 23 -3.77 -50.91 -4.12
C ILE A 23 -4.01 -49.55 -3.46
N ILE A 24 -5.28 -49.11 -3.38
CA ILE A 24 -5.66 -47.90 -2.71
C ILE A 24 -5.88 -48.16 -1.22
N ASN A 25 -4.88 -47.85 -0.41
CA ASN A 25 -5.03 -47.85 1.04
C ASN A 25 -5.73 -46.56 1.49
N LYS A 26 -7.05 -46.65 1.74
CA LYS A 26 -7.89 -45.50 2.15
C LYS A 26 -7.37 -44.82 3.42
N ASN A 27 -6.79 -45.58 4.36
CA ASN A 27 -6.26 -45.04 5.61
C ASN A 27 -4.96 -44.24 5.35
N LEU A 28 -4.09 -44.75 4.49
CA LEU A 28 -2.87 -44.00 4.05
C LEU A 28 -3.24 -42.70 3.32
N LEU A 29 -4.17 -42.76 2.41
CA LEU A 29 -4.64 -41.58 1.66
C LEU A 29 -5.29 -40.55 2.59
N SER A 30 -6.08 -40.97 3.59
CA SER A 30 -6.70 -40.07 4.55
C SER A 30 -5.65 -39.38 5.44
N ASN A 31 -4.62 -40.09 5.86
CA ASN A 31 -3.51 -39.55 6.65
C ASN A 31 -2.65 -38.58 5.83
N ILE A 32 -2.34 -38.91 4.58
CA ILE A 32 -1.62 -38.02 3.66
C ILE A 32 -2.41 -36.72 3.39
N LYS A 33 -3.72 -36.82 3.20
CA LYS A 33 -4.56 -35.64 3.03
C LYS A 33 -4.54 -34.73 4.26
N LYS A 34 -4.50 -35.28 5.48
CA LYS A 34 -4.42 -34.49 6.73
C LYS A 34 -3.12 -33.70 6.84
N ILE A 35 -1.99 -34.24 6.38
CA ILE A 35 -0.69 -33.57 6.42
C ILE A 35 -0.70 -32.24 5.64
N PHE A 36 -1.53 -32.15 4.61
CA PHE A 36 -1.64 -30.96 3.76
C PHE A 36 -2.77 -30.02 4.15
N LEU A 37 -3.43 -30.25 5.28
CA LEU A 37 -4.37 -29.27 5.84
C LEU A 37 -3.58 -28.11 6.45
N ILE A 38 -4.08 -26.88 6.22
CA ILE A 38 -3.45 -25.69 6.78
C ILE A 38 -3.69 -25.67 8.29
N GLU A 39 -2.60 -25.78 9.04
CA GLU A 39 -2.59 -25.76 10.51
C GLU A 39 -2.05 -24.43 11.04
N ALA A 40 -1.18 -23.76 10.26
CA ALA A 40 -0.57 -22.52 10.69
C ALA A 40 -0.67 -21.42 9.64
N LEU A 41 -1.20 -20.25 10.07
CA LEU A 41 -1.14 -19.00 9.36
C LEU A 41 -0.15 -18.08 10.10
N ILE A 42 1.01 -17.84 9.49
CA ILE A 42 2.09 -17.05 10.06
C ILE A 42 2.05 -15.65 9.45
N ILE A 43 1.76 -14.64 10.27
CA ILE A 43 1.74 -13.24 9.84
C ILE A 43 3.08 -12.60 10.23
N LYS A 44 3.69 -11.90 9.28
CA LYS A 44 4.90 -11.11 9.48
C LYS A 44 4.55 -9.63 9.30
N THR A 45 4.34 -8.95 10.39
CA THR A 45 4.07 -7.51 10.47
C THR A 45 4.63 -6.95 11.78
N GLU A 46 4.87 -5.67 11.84
CA GLU A 46 5.34 -4.97 13.04
C GLU A 46 4.16 -4.47 13.92
N ASP A 47 2.94 -4.53 13.41
CA ASP A 47 1.75 -3.98 14.04
C ASP A 47 0.78 -5.10 14.44
N ILE A 48 0.53 -5.25 15.75
CA ILE A 48 -0.33 -6.29 16.32
C ILE A 48 -1.80 -6.15 15.87
N GLU A 49 -2.28 -4.92 15.66
CA GLU A 49 -3.65 -4.70 15.19
C GLU A 49 -3.82 -5.18 13.74
N ILE A 50 -2.79 -4.97 12.92
CA ILE A 50 -2.76 -5.47 11.54
C ILE A 50 -2.71 -6.99 11.52
N GLU A 51 -1.90 -7.60 12.38
CA GLU A 51 -1.86 -9.05 12.52
C GLU A 51 -3.25 -9.62 12.79
N LYS A 52 -3.97 -9.07 13.77
CA LYS A 52 -5.33 -9.50 14.12
C LYS A 52 -6.30 -9.34 12.95
N LYS A 53 -6.23 -8.22 12.21
CA LYS A 53 -7.08 -7.98 11.04
C LYS A 53 -6.81 -8.98 9.91
N ILE A 54 -5.54 -9.26 9.61
CA ILE A 54 -5.16 -10.25 8.60
C ILE A 54 -5.63 -11.65 9.02
N LEU A 55 -5.45 -12.01 10.30
CA LEU A 55 -5.93 -13.29 10.84
C LEU A 55 -7.44 -13.44 10.70
N SER A 56 -8.21 -12.40 11.02
CA SER A 56 -9.68 -12.44 10.88
C SER A 56 -10.13 -12.61 9.43
N GLU A 57 -9.49 -11.87 8.49
CA GLU A 57 -9.83 -11.96 7.07
C GLU A 57 -9.46 -13.29 6.43
N LEU A 58 -8.41 -13.95 6.92
CA LEU A 58 -7.94 -15.22 6.37
C LEU A 58 -8.33 -16.44 7.20
N ASN A 59 -9.17 -16.30 8.23
CA ASN A 59 -9.57 -17.42 9.09
C ASN A 59 -10.25 -18.57 8.32
N PHE A 60 -10.88 -18.28 7.19
CA PHE A 60 -11.55 -19.27 6.35
C PHE A 60 -10.63 -20.34 5.76
N ILE A 61 -9.31 -20.12 5.74
CA ILE A 61 -8.35 -21.08 5.19
C ILE A 61 -7.99 -22.21 6.16
N ASN A 62 -8.31 -22.07 7.44
CA ASN A 62 -7.98 -23.07 8.44
C ASN A 62 -8.61 -24.42 8.08
N ASN A 63 -7.85 -25.48 8.24
CA ASN A 63 -8.26 -26.84 7.89
C ASN A 63 -8.58 -27.08 6.41
N GLN A 64 -8.27 -26.11 5.51
CA GLN A 64 -8.35 -26.35 4.07
C GLN A 64 -7.05 -26.95 3.54
N ASN A 65 -7.14 -27.68 2.42
CA ASN A 65 -5.96 -28.24 1.79
C ASN A 65 -5.10 -27.13 1.17
N ILE A 66 -3.81 -27.09 1.52
CA ILE A 66 -2.88 -26.04 1.07
C ILE A 66 -2.76 -25.95 -0.47
N PHE A 67 -2.99 -27.06 -1.20
CA PHE A 67 -2.95 -27.07 -2.65
C PHE A 67 -4.21 -26.46 -3.28
N SER A 68 -5.36 -26.55 -2.61
CA SER A 68 -6.62 -25.97 -3.10
C SER A 68 -6.65 -24.44 -2.99
N ILE A 69 -5.91 -23.86 -2.06
CA ILE A 69 -5.86 -22.42 -1.85
C ILE A 69 -5.06 -21.73 -2.96
N LYS A 70 -5.65 -20.76 -3.63
CA LYS A 70 -4.98 -19.92 -4.63
C LYS A 70 -4.45 -18.65 -3.97
N LYS A 71 -3.16 -18.33 -4.17
CA LYS A 71 -2.55 -17.08 -3.64
C LYS A 71 -3.34 -15.84 -4.06
N LYS A 72 -3.85 -15.82 -5.30
CA LYS A 72 -4.66 -14.72 -5.82
C LYS A 72 -5.91 -14.47 -4.97
N GLN A 73 -6.59 -15.54 -4.53
CA GLN A 73 -7.77 -15.43 -3.67
C GLN A 73 -7.44 -14.78 -2.32
N LEU A 74 -6.32 -15.16 -1.72
CA LEU A 74 -5.86 -14.56 -0.47
C LEU A 74 -5.48 -13.09 -0.67
N PHE A 75 -4.79 -12.78 -1.77
CA PHE A 75 -4.39 -11.43 -2.10
C PHE A 75 -5.60 -10.51 -2.30
N GLU A 76 -6.63 -10.94 -3.04
CA GLU A 76 -7.86 -10.15 -3.25
C GLU A 76 -8.56 -9.85 -1.91
N LYS A 77 -8.62 -10.82 -1.00
CA LYS A 77 -9.16 -10.60 0.35
C LYS A 77 -8.37 -9.57 1.14
N LEU A 78 -7.04 -9.64 1.10
CA LEU A 78 -6.19 -8.69 1.83
C LEU A 78 -6.16 -7.30 1.18
N LYS A 79 -6.43 -7.20 -0.12
CA LYS A 79 -6.51 -5.93 -0.83
C LYS A 79 -7.67 -5.05 -0.33
N ASP A 80 -8.73 -5.66 0.20
CA ASP A 80 -9.83 -4.93 0.84
C ASP A 80 -9.38 -4.18 2.09
N LEU A 81 -8.25 -4.61 2.71
CA LEU A 81 -7.55 -3.87 3.76
C LEU A 81 -6.66 -2.80 3.12
N ASN A 82 -7.26 -1.71 2.68
CA ASN A 82 -6.64 -0.64 1.88
C ASN A 82 -5.48 0.11 2.57
N PHE A 83 -5.26 -0.14 3.87
CA PHE A 83 -4.13 0.34 4.64
C PHE A 83 -2.88 -0.55 4.54
N LEU A 84 -2.97 -1.70 3.87
CA LEU A 84 -1.81 -2.58 3.67
C LEU A 84 -1.03 -2.21 2.41
N GLU A 85 0.27 -2.40 2.49
CA GLU A 85 1.19 -2.33 1.37
C GLU A 85 2.17 -3.50 1.40
N ASN A 86 2.83 -3.77 0.26
CA ASN A 86 3.86 -4.80 0.15
C ASN A 86 3.39 -6.21 0.59
N ILE A 87 2.14 -6.58 0.23
CA ILE A 87 1.57 -7.88 0.60
C ILE A 87 2.30 -8.99 -0.14
N ILE A 88 2.96 -9.87 0.60
CA ILE A 88 3.65 -11.05 0.08
C ILE A 88 3.04 -12.29 0.71
N ILE A 89 2.55 -13.21 -0.13
CA ILE A 89 1.94 -14.47 0.32
C ILE A 89 2.78 -15.65 -0.16
N SER A 90 3.20 -16.49 0.77
CA SER A 90 4.01 -17.67 0.50
C SER A 90 3.39 -18.91 1.15
N LYS A 91 3.42 -20.03 0.42
CA LYS A 91 3.06 -21.34 0.97
C LYS A 91 4.32 -22.00 1.49
N LYS A 92 4.31 -22.41 2.76
CA LYS A 92 5.37 -23.22 3.38
C LYS A 92 4.80 -24.62 3.61
N TYR A 93 5.13 -25.52 2.70
CA TYR A 93 4.67 -26.90 2.77
C TYR A 93 5.23 -27.61 4.01
N PRO A 94 4.47 -28.58 4.58
CA PRO A 94 3.20 -29.10 4.06
C PRO A 94 1.95 -28.33 4.46
N SER A 95 1.92 -27.56 5.57
CA SER A 95 0.68 -27.13 6.24
C SER A 95 0.66 -25.65 6.67
N SER A 96 1.56 -24.80 6.15
CA SER A 96 1.64 -23.42 6.60
C SER A 96 1.53 -22.41 5.46
N ILE A 97 0.88 -21.27 5.74
CA ILE A 97 0.87 -20.09 4.88
C ILE A 97 1.56 -18.95 5.62
N ILE A 98 2.46 -18.26 4.94
CA ILE A 98 3.14 -17.07 5.46
C ILE A 98 2.59 -15.86 4.70
N VAL A 99 2.12 -14.87 5.44
CA VAL A 99 1.71 -13.56 4.92
C VAL A 99 2.61 -12.51 5.52
N ALA A 100 3.35 -11.81 4.69
CA ALA A 100 4.08 -10.61 5.08
C ALA A 100 3.33 -9.40 4.53
N ALA A 101 3.07 -8.41 5.36
CA ALA A 101 2.42 -7.16 4.97
C ALA A 101 2.92 -6.03 5.86
N LYS A 102 2.92 -4.82 5.30
CA LYS A 102 3.31 -3.60 5.99
C LYS A 102 2.14 -2.62 5.99
N LYS A 103 2.01 -1.86 7.07
CA LYS A 103 1.11 -0.72 7.13
C LYS A 103 1.64 0.41 6.26
N THR A 104 0.78 0.98 5.41
CA THR A 104 1.15 2.17 4.65
C THR A 104 1.38 3.36 5.59
N GLN A 105 2.33 4.20 5.24
CA GLN A 105 2.52 5.45 5.96
C GLN A 105 1.36 6.41 5.66
N LEU A 106 0.74 6.95 6.71
CA LEU A 106 -0.29 7.97 6.56
C LEU A 106 0.38 9.33 6.32
N ILE A 107 -0.06 10.04 5.27
CA ILE A 107 0.60 11.28 4.81
C ILE A 107 -0.28 12.51 4.90
N ALA A 108 -1.59 12.36 4.94
CA ALA A 108 -2.53 13.48 5.07
C ALA A 108 -3.89 13.01 5.58
N LEU A 109 -4.70 13.97 6.02
CA LEU A 109 -6.10 13.81 6.36
C LEU A 109 -6.96 14.51 5.31
N THR A 110 -8.07 13.92 4.91
CA THR A 110 -9.01 14.54 3.96
C THR A 110 -10.45 14.19 4.29
N TYR A 111 -11.39 14.90 3.69
CA TYR A 111 -12.82 14.71 3.91
C TYR A 111 -13.49 14.44 2.56
N LEU A 112 -14.16 13.30 2.45
CA LEU A 112 -14.93 12.87 1.30
C LEU A 112 -16.35 12.52 1.78
N ASP A 113 -17.37 13.13 1.17
CA ASP A 113 -18.78 12.89 1.50
C ASP A 113 -19.06 12.94 3.02
N ASN A 114 -18.56 13.97 3.69
CA ASN A 114 -18.66 14.22 5.14
C ASN A 114 -18.03 13.12 6.03
N LYS A 115 -17.23 12.25 5.46
CA LYS A 115 -16.43 11.27 6.21
C LYS A 115 -14.97 11.63 6.18
N GLU A 116 -14.29 11.33 7.28
CA GLU A 116 -12.87 11.57 7.43
C GLU A 116 -12.06 10.37 6.94
N TYR A 117 -11.05 10.65 6.12
CA TYR A 117 -10.14 9.65 5.56
C TYR A 117 -8.69 10.08 5.74
N TYR A 118 -7.85 9.12 6.06
CA TYR A 118 -6.41 9.27 5.87
C TYR A 118 -6.05 8.96 4.42
N LEU A 119 -5.08 9.67 3.88
CA LEU A 119 -4.41 9.32 2.64
C LEU A 119 -3.13 8.56 2.98
N GLY A 120 -3.02 7.33 2.48
CA GLY A 120 -1.81 6.52 2.60
C GLY A 120 -0.78 6.85 1.51
N GLU A 121 0.49 6.54 1.78
CA GLU A 121 1.56 6.67 0.77
C GLU A 121 1.37 5.70 -0.40
N ASN A 122 0.62 4.60 -0.17
CA ASN A 122 0.16 3.69 -1.22
C ASN A 122 -0.93 4.28 -2.15
N GLY A 123 -1.36 5.51 -1.91
CA GLY A 123 -2.39 6.20 -2.70
C GLY A 123 -3.83 5.82 -2.36
N ASN A 124 -4.08 5.08 -1.29
CA ASN A 124 -5.43 4.70 -0.89
C ASN A 124 -6.02 5.69 0.13
N PHE A 125 -7.34 5.91 0.02
CA PHE A 125 -8.11 6.55 1.08
C PHE A 125 -8.52 5.51 2.12
N ILE A 126 -8.17 5.74 3.36
CA ILE A 126 -8.39 4.84 4.49
C ILE A 126 -9.33 5.53 5.46
N LEU A 127 -10.47 4.93 5.74
CA LEU A 127 -11.43 5.51 6.68
C LEU A 127 -10.78 5.67 8.06
N SER A 128 -10.91 6.85 8.68
CA SER A 128 -10.23 7.18 9.95
C SER A 128 -10.61 6.23 11.10
N ASN A 129 -11.82 5.67 11.08
CA ASN A 129 -12.25 4.68 12.07
C ASN A 129 -11.52 3.34 11.98
N ASN A 130 -10.87 3.06 10.86
CA ASN A 130 -10.19 1.79 10.64
C ASN A 130 -8.75 1.77 11.17
N ILE A 131 -8.19 2.93 11.44
CA ILE A 131 -6.79 3.05 11.82
C ILE A 131 -6.57 4.33 12.62
N ILE A 132 -5.70 4.28 13.60
CA ILE A 132 -5.33 5.45 14.41
C ILE A 132 -4.03 6.03 13.87
N SER A 133 -3.99 7.35 13.70
CA SER A 133 -2.76 8.08 13.39
C SER A 133 -2.17 8.66 14.67
N GLU A 134 -0.93 8.33 14.94
CA GLU A 134 -0.16 8.92 16.06
C GLU A 134 0.43 10.30 15.70
N LYS A 135 0.41 10.70 14.44
CA LYS A 135 1.01 11.93 13.94
C LYS A 135 -0.04 12.99 13.64
N ASN A 136 0.28 14.25 13.93
CA ASN A 136 -0.46 15.39 13.42
C ASN A 136 -0.23 15.52 11.91
N LEU A 137 -1.14 14.98 11.13
CA LEU A 137 -1.09 14.99 9.67
C LEU A 137 -1.65 16.31 9.12
N PRO A 138 -1.11 16.80 7.99
CA PRO A 138 -1.71 17.92 7.28
C PRO A 138 -3.08 17.55 6.74
N SER A 139 -4.00 18.53 6.70
CA SER A 139 -5.32 18.34 6.11
C SER A 139 -5.34 18.76 4.64
N ILE A 140 -6.00 17.99 3.79
CA ILE A 140 -6.23 18.32 2.38
C ILE A 140 -7.71 18.63 2.17
N PHE A 141 -8.01 19.80 1.62
CA PHE A 141 -9.35 20.25 1.32
C PHE A 141 -9.54 20.43 -0.20
N GLY A 142 -10.76 20.21 -0.65
CA GLY A 142 -11.12 20.30 -2.07
C GLY A 142 -11.18 18.92 -2.75
N LYS A 143 -11.79 18.86 -3.93
CA LYS A 143 -11.94 17.65 -4.72
C LYS A 143 -10.74 17.50 -5.65
N PHE A 144 -9.76 16.72 -5.24
CA PHE A 144 -8.50 16.46 -5.95
C PHE A 144 -8.39 15.01 -6.42
N GLU A 145 -7.55 14.77 -7.40
CA GLU A 145 -7.10 13.42 -7.75
C GLU A 145 -5.78 13.10 -7.00
N ILE A 146 -5.62 11.85 -6.58
CA ILE A 146 -4.45 11.41 -5.84
C ILE A 146 -3.14 11.72 -6.57
N LYS A 147 -3.13 11.53 -7.90
CA LYS A 147 -1.96 11.85 -8.74
C LYS A 147 -1.57 13.33 -8.70
N GLU A 148 -2.54 14.25 -8.56
CA GLU A 148 -2.28 15.69 -8.47
C GLU A 148 -1.61 16.04 -7.14
N PHE A 149 -2.03 15.39 -6.04
CA PHE A 149 -1.39 15.59 -4.75
C PHE A 149 0.04 14.99 -4.72
N PHE A 150 0.25 13.79 -5.27
CA PHE A 150 1.59 13.21 -5.33
C PHE A 150 2.53 14.00 -6.24
N TYR A 151 2.03 14.55 -7.34
CA TYR A 151 2.81 15.47 -8.17
C TYR A 151 3.25 16.71 -7.37
N LEU A 152 2.32 17.36 -6.65
CA LEU A 152 2.64 18.49 -5.78
C LEU A 152 3.67 18.10 -4.72
N LYS A 153 3.46 16.98 -4.01
CA LYS A 153 4.38 16.48 -2.96
C LYS A 153 5.78 16.25 -3.53
N SER A 154 5.88 15.66 -4.71
CA SER A 154 7.14 15.46 -5.42
C SER A 154 7.83 16.77 -5.76
N ALA A 155 7.09 17.73 -6.32
CA ALA A 155 7.61 19.05 -6.67
C ALA A 155 8.14 19.82 -5.44
N LEU A 156 7.41 19.76 -4.32
CA LEU A 156 7.84 20.36 -3.06
C LEU A 156 9.15 19.72 -2.54
N ASN A 157 9.23 18.39 -2.53
CA ASN A 157 10.39 17.65 -2.07
C ASN A 157 11.63 17.92 -2.94
N GLN A 158 11.50 17.88 -4.28
CA GLN A 158 12.58 18.15 -5.23
C GLN A 158 13.15 19.56 -5.07
N ASN A 159 12.34 20.49 -4.62
CA ASN A 159 12.73 21.86 -4.37
C ASN A 159 13.07 22.16 -2.90
N ASN A 160 13.25 21.12 -2.06
CA ASN A 160 13.61 21.25 -0.64
C ASN A 160 12.65 22.18 0.15
N ILE A 161 11.36 22.08 -0.14
CA ILE A 161 10.32 22.67 0.72
C ILE A 161 10.04 21.70 1.85
N ASP A 162 10.11 22.17 3.06
CA ASP A 162 9.76 21.39 4.25
C ASP A 162 8.26 21.11 4.28
N ILE A 163 7.88 19.93 3.80
CA ILE A 163 6.48 19.50 3.75
C ILE A 163 5.89 19.26 5.15
N ASP A 164 6.73 18.92 6.14
CA ASP A 164 6.28 18.71 7.53
C ASP A 164 5.85 20.02 8.22
N SER A 165 6.28 21.15 7.69
CA SER A 165 5.83 22.46 8.13
C SER A 165 4.48 22.89 7.56
N ILE A 166 3.93 22.15 6.57
CA ILE A 166 2.64 22.45 5.99
C ILE A 166 1.54 21.88 6.87
N LYS A 167 0.57 22.74 7.25
CA LYS A 167 -0.58 22.40 8.07
C LYS A 167 -1.80 22.01 7.23
N LYS A 168 -2.02 22.72 6.09
CA LYS A 168 -3.19 22.51 5.25
C LYS A 168 -2.84 22.69 3.78
N TYR A 169 -3.47 21.89 2.93
CA TYR A 169 -3.48 22.00 1.48
C TYR A 169 -4.92 22.31 1.02
N TYR A 170 -5.08 23.31 0.18
CA TYR A 170 -6.35 23.59 -0.46
C TYR A 170 -6.24 23.38 -1.96
N PHE A 171 -7.03 22.47 -2.48
CA PHE A 171 -7.18 22.27 -3.92
C PHE A 171 -8.43 22.98 -4.42
N HIS A 172 -8.25 23.89 -5.34
CA HIS A 172 -9.32 24.70 -5.90
C HIS A 172 -9.90 24.10 -7.18
N LYS A 173 -11.15 24.46 -7.54
CA LYS A 173 -11.83 23.99 -8.76
C LYS A 173 -11.04 24.26 -10.05
N ASN A 174 -10.21 25.30 -10.08
CA ASN A 174 -9.33 25.64 -11.21
C ASN A 174 -7.98 24.92 -11.17
N LYS A 175 -7.90 23.80 -10.45
CA LYS A 175 -6.74 22.90 -10.35
C LYS A 175 -5.48 23.55 -9.79
N ARG A 176 -5.59 24.51 -8.92
CA ARG A 176 -4.45 25.12 -8.23
C ARG A 176 -4.43 24.72 -6.77
N TRP A 177 -3.25 24.82 -6.16
CA TRP A 177 -3.00 24.53 -4.75
C TRP A 177 -2.67 25.81 -3.98
N ASP A 178 -3.28 25.96 -2.80
CA ASP A 178 -2.86 26.92 -1.79
C ASP A 178 -2.32 26.15 -0.58
N LEU A 179 -1.11 26.50 -0.13
CA LEU A 179 -0.39 25.83 0.96
C LEU A 179 -0.39 26.70 2.20
N TYR A 180 -0.83 26.17 3.32
CA TYR A 180 -0.86 26.87 4.60
C TYR A 180 0.16 26.24 5.54
N PHE A 181 1.15 27.00 5.95
CA PHE A 181 2.23 26.57 6.81
C PHE A 181 1.92 26.80 8.28
N LYS A 182 2.61 26.07 9.18
CA LYS A 182 2.47 26.21 10.64
C LYS A 182 2.83 27.60 11.17
N ASN A 183 3.71 28.33 10.48
CA ASN A 183 4.12 29.70 10.79
C ASN A 183 3.20 30.79 10.21
N ASN A 184 2.00 30.41 9.75
CA ASN A 184 1.01 31.24 9.09
C ASN A 184 1.45 31.81 7.72
N LEU A 185 2.51 31.29 7.11
CA LEU A 185 2.84 31.57 5.74
C LEU A 185 1.81 30.88 4.83
N ILE A 186 1.33 31.61 3.82
CA ILE A 186 0.47 31.04 2.78
C ILE A 186 1.20 31.16 1.44
N ILE A 187 1.27 30.06 0.69
CA ILE A 187 1.81 30.06 -0.67
C ILE A 187 0.68 29.65 -1.62
N LYS A 188 0.38 30.51 -2.59
CA LYS A 188 -0.60 30.26 -3.64
C LYS A 188 0.10 29.85 -4.92
N LEU A 189 -0.09 28.61 -5.35
CA LEU A 189 0.57 28.02 -6.52
C LEU A 189 -0.30 28.16 -7.78
N PRO A 190 0.29 28.22 -8.97
CA PRO A 190 -0.44 28.16 -10.23
C PRO A 190 -1.03 26.76 -10.46
N ASN A 191 -1.89 26.62 -11.46
CA ASN A 191 -2.43 25.33 -11.91
C ASN A 191 -1.48 24.57 -12.85
N GLN A 192 -0.49 25.25 -13.43
CA GLN A 192 0.52 24.70 -14.32
C GLN A 192 1.91 25.22 -13.92
N ASN A 193 2.96 24.52 -14.33
CA ASN A 193 4.35 24.89 -14.06
C ASN A 193 4.65 25.11 -12.55
N ILE A 194 4.10 24.24 -11.70
CA ILE A 194 4.27 24.30 -10.24
C ILE A 194 5.76 24.27 -9.86
N ASP A 195 6.57 23.45 -10.53
CA ASP A 195 8.02 23.38 -10.27
C ASP A 195 8.72 24.69 -10.47
N ASP A 196 8.43 25.41 -11.55
CA ASP A 196 9.07 26.69 -11.85
C ASP A 196 8.62 27.78 -10.86
N ALA A 197 7.37 27.74 -10.44
CA ALA A 197 6.87 28.64 -9.40
C ALA A 197 7.57 28.39 -8.06
N ILE A 198 7.80 27.13 -7.67
CA ILE A 198 8.52 26.78 -6.45
C ILE A 198 10.01 27.14 -6.55
N LYS A 199 10.66 26.93 -7.70
CA LYS A 199 12.05 27.38 -7.93
C LYS A 199 12.18 28.89 -7.79
N LEU A 200 11.25 29.66 -8.36
CA LEU A 200 11.20 31.10 -8.23
C LEU A 200 11.04 31.53 -6.76
N PHE A 201 10.15 30.89 -6.02
CA PHE A 201 9.99 31.08 -4.58
C PHE A 201 11.28 30.78 -3.80
N ASN A 202 11.95 29.66 -4.13
CA ASN A 202 13.21 29.28 -3.49
C ASN A 202 14.35 30.31 -3.72
N LYS A 203 14.44 30.85 -4.93
CA LYS A 203 15.38 31.93 -5.23
C LYS A 203 15.07 33.15 -4.37
N PHE A 204 13.80 33.56 -4.34
CA PHE A 204 13.36 34.70 -3.57
C PHE A 204 13.66 34.56 -2.06
N ARG A 205 13.35 33.42 -1.44
CA ARG A 205 13.55 33.19 0.01
C ARG A 205 15.01 33.16 0.43
N LYS A 206 15.95 32.90 -0.50
CA LYS A 206 17.40 33.01 -0.24
C LYS A 206 17.88 34.46 -0.20
N GLU A 207 17.25 35.31 -0.97
CA GLU A 207 17.63 36.72 -1.10
C GLU A 207 16.94 37.60 -0.05
N LYS A 208 15.74 37.24 0.34
CA LYS A 208 14.91 38.05 1.25
C LYS A 208 14.31 37.24 2.38
N LYS A 209 14.38 37.76 3.60
CA LYS A 209 13.67 37.18 4.75
C LYS A 209 12.16 37.33 4.58
N ILE A 210 11.45 36.19 4.56
CA ILE A 210 9.99 36.16 4.53
C ILE A 210 9.47 36.41 5.96
N LYS A 211 8.63 37.41 6.11
CA LYS A 211 7.99 37.70 7.40
C LYS A 211 6.94 36.62 7.73
N LYS A 212 6.71 36.40 9.02
CA LYS A 212 5.56 35.60 9.47
C LYS A 212 4.25 36.25 8.97
N ASN A 213 3.20 35.44 8.80
CA ASN A 213 1.88 35.88 8.34
C ASN A 213 1.88 36.50 6.92
N SER A 214 2.87 36.15 6.08
CA SER A 214 2.90 36.62 4.69
C SER A 214 2.09 35.70 3.77
N ILE A 215 1.49 36.30 2.75
CA ILE A 215 0.88 35.57 1.63
C ILE A 215 1.80 35.77 0.42
N ILE A 216 2.31 34.68 -0.11
CA ILE A 216 3.16 34.64 -1.31
C ILE A 216 2.31 34.10 -2.46
N ASP A 217 2.02 34.95 -3.40
CA ASP A 217 1.25 34.58 -4.59
C ASP A 217 2.15 34.36 -5.78
N LEU A 218 2.20 33.10 -6.24
CA LEU A 218 3.04 32.62 -7.36
C LEU A 218 2.19 32.27 -8.58
N ARG A 219 0.93 32.67 -8.62
CA ARG A 219 0.00 32.33 -9.70
C ARG A 219 0.30 33.02 -11.03
N LEU A 220 1.01 34.13 -10.98
CA LEU A 220 1.45 34.85 -12.18
C LEU A 220 2.84 34.38 -12.60
N LEU A 221 2.98 34.05 -13.87
CA LEU A 221 4.23 33.58 -14.42
C LEU A 221 5.36 34.60 -14.16
N ASN A 222 6.49 34.10 -13.65
CA ASN A 222 7.71 34.89 -13.36
C ASN A 222 7.50 36.09 -12.41
N ARG A 223 6.44 36.09 -11.60
CA ARG A 223 6.16 37.17 -10.64
C ARG A 223 5.83 36.61 -9.28
N ILE A 224 6.29 37.31 -8.25
CA ILE A 224 5.96 37.05 -6.85
C ILE A 224 5.22 38.26 -6.31
N ILE A 225 3.99 38.08 -5.85
CA ILE A 225 3.25 39.12 -5.14
C ILE A 225 3.27 38.75 -3.65
N ILE A 226 3.65 39.70 -2.82
CA ILE A 226 3.72 39.51 -1.36
C ILE A 226 2.73 40.44 -0.70
N THR A 227 1.87 39.84 0.09
CA THR A 227 0.94 40.58 0.94
C THR A 227 1.25 40.24 2.39
N HIS A 228 1.32 41.23 3.23
CA HIS A 228 1.46 41.05 4.68
C HIS A 228 0.07 41.17 5.29
N GLY A 229 -0.31 40.15 6.09
CA GLY A 229 -1.51 40.18 6.90
C GLY A 229 -1.27 40.93 8.22
#